data_22510464b2ccda036f7ae0d93411b5ed
#
_entry.id   22510464b2ccda036f7ae0d93411b5ed
#
_cell.length_a   1.000
_cell.length_b   1.000
_cell.length_c   1.000
_cell.angle_alpha   90.00
_cell.angle_beta   90.00
_cell.angle_gamma   90.00
#
_symmetry.space_group_name_H-M   'P 1'
#
loop_
_entity.id
_entity.type
_entity.pdbx_description
1 polymer ?
#
loop_
_entity_poly.entity_id
_entity_poly.type
_entity_poly.pdbx_seq_one_letter_code
_entity_poly.pdbx_strand_id
1 'polypeptide(L)'
;MQQYLSLLDHVLHHGIKKGDRTGTGTLSIFGYQLRFDLGKGFPLVTTKKVHLRSIIHELLWFLRGNTNISYLKDNGVSIWDEWADENGDLGPIYGAQWRNWPSTDGQIDQIKTLVHQIKNNPDSRRLMVCSWNVSQLNQMALPPCHVLFQLYVAGGKLSCQLXQRSADVFLGVPFNIASYALLTQMLAQVCQLQPGDFIHTFGDAHLYLNHVEQANLQLSRLPRPLPVMKINPDIMDIFDFRFTDFELSGYDPHPHIKAPVAV
;
A
#
# COMPACT_ATOMS: atom_id res chain seq x y z
N MET A 1 10.47 -6.75 10.81
CA MET A 1 10.72 -6.01 9.53
C MET A 1 11.99 -6.47 8.81
N GLN A 2 12.56 -7.59 9.23
CA GLN A 2 13.77 -8.12 8.57
C GLN A 2 13.53 -8.41 7.09
N GLN A 3 12.34 -8.89 6.75
CA GLN A 3 11.98 -9.19 5.35
C GLN A 3 12.19 -7.97 4.43
N TYR A 4 11.74 -6.78 4.88
CA TYR A 4 11.92 -5.55 4.10
C TYR A 4 13.41 -5.18 3.99
N LEU A 5 14.17 -5.30 5.09
CA LEU A 5 15.60 -5.00 5.06
C LEU A 5 16.33 -5.97 4.11
N SER A 6 15.92 -7.24 4.08
CA SER A 6 16.50 -8.20 3.14
C SER A 6 16.23 -7.82 1.69
N LEU A 7 15.03 -7.31 1.38
CA LEU A 7 14.74 -6.82 0.04
C LEU A 7 15.63 -5.61 -0.30
N LEU A 8 15.71 -4.63 0.61
CA LEU A 8 16.52 -3.43 0.38
C LEU A 8 17.98 -3.79 0.12
N ASP A 9 18.53 -4.68 0.96
CA ASP A 9 19.90 -5.17 0.83
C ASP A 9 20.09 -5.91 -0.51
N HIS A 10 19.14 -6.76 -0.86
CA HIS A 10 19.20 -7.54 -2.10
C HIS A 10 19.22 -6.64 -3.34
N VAL A 11 18.33 -5.62 -3.38
CA VAL A 11 18.28 -4.69 -4.50
C VAL A 11 19.58 -3.88 -4.57
N LEU A 12 20.07 -3.41 -3.42
CA LEU A 12 21.29 -2.60 -3.36
C LEU A 12 22.52 -3.35 -3.92
N HIS A 13 22.66 -4.63 -3.58
CA HIS A 13 23.87 -5.39 -3.89
C HIS A 13 23.76 -6.27 -5.15
N HIS A 14 22.55 -6.62 -5.58
CA HIS A 14 22.34 -7.52 -6.72
C HIS A 14 21.50 -6.88 -7.83
N GLY A 15 21.01 -5.67 -7.64
CA GLY A 15 20.22 -4.96 -8.65
C GLY A 15 21.04 -4.62 -9.88
N ILE A 16 20.42 -4.73 -11.04
CA ILE A 16 21.03 -4.38 -12.33
C ILE A 16 20.74 -2.90 -12.60
N LYS A 17 21.74 -2.16 -13.04
CA LYS A 17 21.54 -0.74 -13.41
C LYS A 17 20.59 -0.62 -14.59
N LYS A 18 19.59 0.22 -14.46
CA LYS A 18 18.62 0.52 -15.50
C LYS A 18 18.35 2.03 -15.55
N GLY A 19 18.05 2.51 -16.73
CA GLY A 19 17.45 3.83 -16.90
C GLY A 19 15.99 3.80 -16.47
N ASP A 20 15.43 4.98 -16.23
CA ASP A 20 14.03 5.13 -15.86
C ASP A 20 13.46 6.43 -16.44
N ARG A 21 12.14 6.60 -16.31
CA ARG A 21 11.43 7.76 -16.86
C ARG A 21 11.95 9.09 -16.31
N THR A 22 12.40 9.11 -15.06
CA THR A 22 12.87 10.34 -14.41
C THR A 22 14.32 10.72 -14.80
N GLY A 23 15.05 9.82 -15.42
CA GLY A 23 16.47 10.04 -15.77
C GLY A 23 17.42 9.87 -14.60
N THR A 24 16.93 9.55 -13.41
CA THR A 24 17.78 9.36 -12.22
C THR A 24 18.62 8.09 -12.30
N GLY A 25 18.04 7.03 -12.87
CA GLY A 25 18.64 5.70 -12.90
C GLY A 25 18.32 4.90 -11.65
N THR A 26 18.31 3.59 -11.80
CA THR A 26 17.94 2.68 -10.71
C THR A 26 18.87 1.46 -10.67
N LEU A 27 18.92 0.81 -9.50
CA LEU A 27 19.30 -0.59 -9.35
C LEU A 27 17.99 -1.38 -9.27
N SER A 28 17.82 -2.39 -10.11
CA SER A 28 16.52 -3.06 -10.24
C SER A 28 16.68 -4.58 -10.22
N ILE A 29 15.72 -5.24 -9.57
CA ILE A 29 15.53 -6.70 -9.68
C ILE A 29 14.12 -6.96 -10.21
N PHE A 30 13.91 -8.09 -10.85
CA PHE A 30 12.59 -8.46 -11.37
C PHE A 30 12.08 -9.71 -10.67
N GLY A 31 11.01 -9.56 -9.93
CA GLY A 31 10.39 -10.65 -9.19
C GLY A 31 10.96 -10.80 -7.78
N TYR A 32 10.12 -10.53 -6.76
CA TYR A 32 10.48 -10.73 -5.35
C TYR A 32 9.20 -10.84 -4.56
N GLN A 33 9.27 -11.46 -3.39
CA GLN A 33 8.08 -11.56 -2.54
C GLN A 33 8.45 -11.44 -1.06
N LEU A 34 7.65 -10.67 -0.33
CA LEU A 34 7.73 -10.54 1.13
C LEU A 34 6.49 -11.15 1.77
N ARG A 35 6.63 -11.61 3.03
CA ARG A 35 5.49 -12.12 3.80
C ARG A 35 5.58 -11.60 5.23
N PHE A 36 4.46 -11.07 5.74
CA PHE A 36 4.34 -10.52 7.08
C PHE A 36 3.16 -11.18 7.79
N ASP A 37 3.42 -11.82 8.92
CA ASP A 37 2.38 -12.38 9.79
C ASP A 37 1.77 -11.22 10.61
N LEU A 38 0.54 -10.83 10.29
CA LEU A 38 -0.11 -9.69 10.94
C LEU A 38 -0.51 -9.98 12.39
N GLY A 39 -0.46 -11.24 12.80
CA GLY A 39 -0.64 -11.62 14.20
C GLY A 39 0.55 -11.27 15.08
N LYS A 40 1.71 -10.98 14.48
CA LYS A 40 2.94 -10.63 15.21
C LYS A 40 3.17 -9.14 15.40
N GLY A 41 2.25 -8.32 14.90
CA GLY A 41 2.34 -6.87 15.00
C GLY A 41 2.10 -6.19 13.67
N PHE A 42 2.03 -4.87 13.71
CA PHE A 42 1.76 -4.07 12.52
C PHE A 42 3.09 -3.81 11.79
N PRO A 43 3.21 -4.19 10.50
CA PRO A 43 4.52 -4.12 9.81
C PRO A 43 4.84 -2.69 9.33
N LEU A 44 5.06 -1.80 10.29
CA LEU A 44 5.53 -0.43 10.04
C LEU A 44 7.04 -0.41 10.29
N VAL A 45 7.78 0.02 9.28
CA VAL A 45 9.25 0.02 9.33
C VAL A 45 9.75 0.80 10.53
N THR A 46 10.69 0.22 11.29
CA THR A 46 11.26 0.85 12.48
C THR A 46 12.70 1.38 12.27
N THR A 47 13.36 0.99 11.17
CA THR A 47 14.71 1.45 10.86
C THR A 47 14.75 2.86 10.30
N LYS A 48 13.59 3.43 10.02
CA LYS A 48 13.39 4.88 9.82
C LYS A 48 11.94 5.19 10.16
N LYS A 49 11.68 6.44 10.56
CA LYS A 49 10.31 6.87 10.86
C LYS A 49 9.51 7.00 9.56
N VAL A 50 8.31 6.41 9.54
CA VAL A 50 7.37 6.47 8.40
C VAL A 50 6.16 7.29 8.82
N HIS A 51 5.62 8.09 7.90
CA HIS A 51 4.53 9.04 8.18
C HIS A 51 3.17 8.34 8.09
N LEU A 52 2.77 7.67 9.18
CA LEU A 52 1.53 6.86 9.23
C LEU A 52 0.28 7.68 8.91
N ARG A 53 0.25 8.98 9.31
CA ARG A 53 -0.90 9.83 9.04
C ARG A 53 -1.24 9.86 7.55
N SER A 54 -0.23 10.04 6.69
CA SER A 54 -0.44 10.03 5.23
C SER A 54 -0.96 8.69 4.73
N ILE A 55 -0.45 7.59 5.29
CA ILE A 55 -0.88 6.23 4.91
C ILE A 55 -2.37 6.03 5.20
N ILE A 56 -2.81 6.40 6.41
CA ILE A 56 -4.20 6.23 6.81
C ILE A 56 -5.12 7.09 5.92
N HIS A 57 -4.78 8.38 5.75
CA HIS A 57 -5.63 9.27 4.95
C HIS A 57 -5.70 8.83 3.49
N GLU A 58 -4.59 8.37 2.90
CA GLU A 58 -4.58 7.87 1.52
C GLU A 58 -5.50 6.65 1.39
N LEU A 59 -5.39 5.70 2.32
CA LEU A 59 -6.22 4.50 2.27
C LEU A 59 -7.72 4.83 2.40
N LEU A 60 -8.06 5.73 3.32
CA LEU A 60 -9.45 6.17 3.48
C LEU A 60 -9.95 6.88 2.22
N TRP A 61 -9.09 7.67 1.59
CA TRP A 61 -9.40 8.38 0.35
C TRP A 61 -9.67 7.39 -0.80
N PHE A 62 -8.85 6.33 -0.93
CA PHE A 62 -9.11 5.27 -1.91
C PHE A 62 -10.47 4.60 -1.63
N LEU A 63 -10.75 4.26 -0.36
CA LEU A 63 -11.99 3.57 0.02
C LEU A 63 -13.23 4.43 -0.22
N ARG A 64 -13.09 5.76 -0.24
CA ARG A 64 -14.19 6.66 -0.59
C ARG A 64 -14.39 6.81 -2.09
N GLY A 65 -13.54 6.22 -2.90
CA GLY A 65 -13.63 6.32 -4.36
C GLY A 65 -13.14 7.66 -4.90
N ASN A 66 -12.46 8.44 -4.09
CA ASN A 66 -12.02 9.79 -4.46
C ASN A 66 -10.77 9.74 -5.34
N THR A 67 -10.67 10.72 -6.23
CA THR A 67 -9.52 10.92 -7.13
C THR A 67 -9.02 12.36 -7.10
N ASN A 68 -9.69 13.25 -6.38
CA ASN A 68 -9.28 14.64 -6.20
C ASN A 68 -8.53 14.79 -4.88
N ILE A 69 -7.43 15.53 -4.89
CA ILE A 69 -6.54 15.65 -3.72
C ILE A 69 -7.03 16.60 -2.64
N SER A 70 -8.19 17.29 -2.82
CA SER A 70 -8.68 18.24 -1.83
C SER A 70 -8.77 17.64 -0.43
N TYR A 71 -9.35 16.43 -0.30
CA TYR A 71 -9.43 15.74 1.00
C TYR A 71 -8.05 15.55 1.61
N LEU A 72 -7.08 15.14 0.80
CA LEU A 72 -5.70 14.92 1.28
C LEU A 72 -5.08 16.23 1.78
N LYS A 73 -5.22 17.31 1.00
CA LYS A 73 -4.72 18.64 1.38
C LYS A 73 -5.35 19.15 2.67
N ASP A 74 -6.67 18.99 2.81
CA ASP A 74 -7.40 19.41 4.01
C ASP A 74 -6.89 18.68 5.26
N ASN A 75 -6.28 17.52 5.07
CA ASN A 75 -5.73 16.72 6.16
C ASN A 75 -4.20 16.77 6.25
N GLY A 76 -3.57 17.70 5.53
CA GLY A 76 -2.12 17.92 5.59
C GLY A 76 -1.30 16.83 4.92
N VAL A 77 -1.86 16.18 3.89
CA VAL A 77 -1.20 15.10 3.15
C VAL A 77 -0.92 15.57 1.73
N SER A 78 0.35 15.58 1.34
CA SER A 78 0.81 16.16 0.06
C SER A 78 1.42 15.12 -0.90
N ILE A 79 1.27 13.84 -0.59
CA ILE A 79 1.97 12.79 -1.34
C ILE A 79 1.52 12.63 -2.79
N TRP A 80 0.41 13.26 -3.19
CA TRP A 80 -0.12 13.22 -4.54
C TRP A 80 -0.07 14.58 -5.26
N ASP A 81 0.43 15.64 -4.59
CA ASP A 81 0.37 17.01 -5.11
C ASP A 81 1.07 17.15 -6.47
N GLU A 82 2.18 16.44 -6.68
CA GLU A 82 3.00 16.60 -7.89
C GLU A 82 2.35 16.01 -9.15
N TRP A 83 1.35 15.13 -8.98
CA TRP A 83 0.68 14.49 -10.11
C TRP A 83 -0.69 15.08 -10.43
N ALA A 84 -1.26 15.87 -9.52
CA ALA A 84 -2.60 16.42 -9.71
C ALA A 84 -2.58 17.56 -10.72
N ASP A 85 -3.67 17.67 -11.47
CA ASP A 85 -3.85 18.77 -12.40
C ASP A 85 -4.19 20.09 -11.63
N GLU A 86 -4.43 21.17 -12.37
CA GLU A 86 -4.73 22.49 -11.80
C GLU A 86 -6.00 22.50 -10.92
N ASN A 87 -6.89 21.54 -11.11
CA ASN A 87 -8.12 21.39 -10.32
C ASN A 87 -7.95 20.40 -9.18
N GLY A 88 -6.76 19.80 -9.03
CA GLY A 88 -6.50 18.81 -8.01
C GLY A 88 -6.94 17.42 -8.38
N ASP A 89 -7.23 17.15 -9.65
CA ASP A 89 -7.73 15.84 -10.09
C ASP A 89 -6.60 14.97 -10.63
N LEU A 90 -6.73 13.66 -10.42
CA LEU A 90 -5.74 12.66 -10.82
C LEU A 90 -6.29 11.71 -11.90
N GLY A 91 -7.53 11.93 -12.36
CA GLY A 91 -8.19 11.00 -13.25
C GLY A 91 -8.61 9.73 -12.52
N PRO A 92 -9.06 8.71 -13.25
CA PRO A 92 -9.68 7.53 -12.62
C PRO A 92 -8.66 6.55 -12.02
N ILE A 93 -7.85 7.03 -11.06
CA ILE A 93 -6.86 6.22 -10.36
C ILE A 93 -7.54 5.34 -9.29
N TYR A 94 -6.76 4.71 -8.43
CA TYR A 94 -7.11 3.69 -7.43
C TYR A 94 -8.55 3.76 -6.88
N GLY A 95 -8.95 4.90 -6.30
CA GLY A 95 -10.27 5.04 -5.69
C GLY A 95 -11.40 4.81 -6.69
N ALA A 96 -11.28 5.39 -7.88
CA ALA A 96 -12.29 5.21 -8.94
C ALA A 96 -12.34 3.75 -9.37
N GLN A 97 -11.20 3.11 -9.57
CA GLN A 97 -11.19 1.71 -10.00
C GLN A 97 -11.77 0.79 -8.93
N TRP A 98 -11.44 1.03 -7.66
CA TRP A 98 -11.93 0.22 -6.55
C TRP A 98 -13.44 0.33 -6.36
N ARG A 99 -13.99 1.54 -6.53
CA ARG A 99 -15.37 1.83 -6.13
C ARG A 99 -16.32 2.10 -7.29
N ASN A 100 -15.82 2.47 -8.47
CA ASN A 100 -16.63 2.95 -9.57
C ASN A 100 -16.11 2.41 -10.93
N TRP A 101 -15.70 1.15 -10.97
CA TRP A 101 -15.19 0.54 -12.21
C TRP A 101 -16.27 0.56 -13.28
N PRO A 102 -16.02 1.17 -14.46
CA PRO A 102 -17.06 1.29 -15.49
C PRO A 102 -17.42 -0.08 -16.09
N SER A 103 -18.70 -0.28 -16.34
CA SER A 103 -19.22 -1.47 -17.01
C SER A 103 -20.38 -1.07 -17.94
N THR A 104 -20.82 -2.02 -18.77
CA THR A 104 -21.95 -1.77 -19.67
C THR A 104 -23.25 -1.43 -18.94
N ASP A 105 -23.40 -1.93 -17.72
CA ASP A 105 -24.63 -1.78 -16.95
C ASP A 105 -24.49 -0.76 -15.81
N GLY A 106 -23.47 0.11 -15.90
CA GLY A 106 -23.24 1.12 -14.88
C GLY A 106 -21.84 1.04 -14.28
N GLN A 107 -21.76 0.97 -12.97
CA GLN A 107 -20.48 0.92 -12.26
C GLN A 107 -20.42 -0.26 -11.31
N ILE A 108 -19.23 -0.84 -11.17
CA ILE A 108 -18.99 -1.94 -10.27
C ILE A 108 -18.16 -1.42 -9.07
N ASP A 109 -18.71 -1.61 -7.88
CA ASP A 109 -18.00 -1.34 -6.62
C ASP A 109 -17.29 -2.62 -6.21
N GLN A 110 -15.99 -2.72 -6.54
CA GLN A 110 -15.21 -3.92 -6.27
C GLN A 110 -15.06 -4.16 -4.77
N ILE A 111 -14.91 -3.10 -3.95
CA ILE A 111 -14.74 -3.26 -2.49
C ILE A 111 -16.04 -3.79 -1.86
N LYS A 112 -17.18 -3.23 -2.24
CA LYS A 112 -18.48 -3.70 -1.73
C LYS A 112 -18.70 -5.17 -2.11
N THR A 113 -18.40 -5.51 -3.35
CA THR A 113 -18.50 -6.89 -3.84
C THR A 113 -17.58 -7.82 -3.08
N LEU A 114 -16.32 -7.37 -2.84
CA LEU A 114 -15.32 -8.16 -2.12
C LEU A 114 -15.79 -8.47 -0.70
N VAL A 115 -16.25 -7.46 0.05
CA VAL A 115 -16.73 -7.66 1.43
C VAL A 115 -17.90 -8.64 1.45
N HIS A 116 -18.84 -8.48 0.50
CA HIS A 116 -19.99 -9.40 0.38
C HIS A 116 -19.51 -10.85 0.13
N GLN A 117 -18.54 -11.02 -0.78
CA GLN A 117 -18.02 -12.35 -1.10
C GLN A 117 -17.25 -12.98 0.06
N ILE A 118 -16.45 -12.20 0.80
CA ILE A 118 -15.72 -12.73 1.96
C ILE A 118 -16.72 -13.27 2.99
N LYS A 119 -17.82 -12.55 3.22
CA LYS A 119 -18.84 -12.95 4.22
C LYS A 119 -19.67 -14.15 3.78
N ASN A 120 -19.97 -14.27 2.48
CA ASN A 120 -20.95 -15.25 1.99
C ASN A 120 -20.33 -16.41 1.22
N ASN A 121 -19.09 -16.28 0.75
CA ASN A 121 -18.40 -17.32 -0.03
C ASN A 121 -16.89 -17.23 0.23
N PRO A 122 -16.46 -17.45 1.50
CA PRO A 122 -15.05 -17.26 1.88
C PRO A 122 -14.07 -18.17 1.16
N ASP A 123 -14.52 -19.32 0.66
CA ASP A 123 -13.66 -20.26 -0.06
C ASP A 123 -13.42 -19.87 -1.52
N SER A 124 -14.00 -18.75 -1.97
CA SER A 124 -13.84 -18.28 -3.35
C SER A 124 -12.38 -17.97 -3.67
N ARG A 125 -11.95 -18.36 -4.86
CA ARG A 125 -10.63 -17.99 -5.41
C ARG A 125 -10.69 -16.68 -6.19
N ARG A 126 -11.84 -15.98 -6.14
CA ARG A 126 -12.11 -14.73 -6.89
C ARG A 126 -12.23 -13.53 -5.97
N LEU A 127 -11.67 -13.61 -4.75
CA LEU A 127 -11.67 -12.50 -3.79
C LEU A 127 -10.56 -11.52 -4.22
N MET A 128 -10.85 -10.68 -5.23
CA MET A 128 -9.84 -9.83 -5.87
C MET A 128 -10.38 -8.44 -6.14
N VAL A 129 -9.46 -7.47 -6.13
CA VAL A 129 -9.72 -6.10 -6.58
C VAL A 129 -8.60 -5.72 -7.54
N CYS A 130 -8.96 -5.17 -8.70
CA CYS A 130 -8.01 -4.78 -9.74
C CYS A 130 -8.07 -3.27 -9.97
N SER A 131 -6.88 -2.65 -10.06
CA SER A 131 -6.78 -1.23 -10.40
C SER A 131 -6.32 -0.99 -11.84
N TRP A 132 -5.85 -2.03 -12.53
CA TRP A 132 -5.27 -1.90 -13.86
C TRP A 132 -6.37 -2.01 -14.92
N ASN A 133 -7.00 -0.88 -15.21
CA ASN A 133 -8.07 -0.78 -16.20
C ASN A 133 -7.47 -0.31 -17.53
N VAL A 134 -7.19 -1.25 -18.41
CA VAL A 134 -6.49 -1.00 -19.68
C VAL A 134 -7.18 0.11 -20.50
N SER A 135 -8.51 0.19 -20.44
CA SER A 135 -9.25 1.18 -21.23
C SER A 135 -9.13 2.62 -20.69
N GLN A 136 -8.63 2.78 -19.47
CA GLN A 136 -8.57 4.10 -18.83
C GLN A 136 -7.14 4.53 -18.44
N LEU A 137 -6.12 3.75 -18.76
CA LEU A 137 -4.73 4.06 -18.35
C LEU A 137 -4.29 5.46 -18.81
N ASN A 138 -4.68 5.84 -20.03
CA ASN A 138 -4.28 7.12 -20.62
C ASN A 138 -5.00 8.33 -19.99
N GLN A 139 -6.00 8.09 -19.15
CA GLN A 139 -6.75 9.12 -18.44
C GLN A 139 -6.22 9.33 -17.02
N MET A 140 -5.30 8.48 -16.58
CA MET A 140 -4.77 8.51 -15.22
C MET A 140 -3.50 9.36 -15.15
N ALA A 141 -3.40 10.22 -14.15
CA ALA A 141 -2.18 10.99 -13.91
C ALA A 141 -0.98 10.06 -13.71
N LEU A 142 -1.22 8.89 -13.10
CA LEU A 142 -0.18 7.89 -12.86
C LEU A 142 -0.80 6.49 -12.96
N PRO A 143 -0.39 5.67 -13.95
CA PRO A 143 -0.88 4.29 -14.04
C PRO A 143 -0.58 3.50 -12.76
N PRO A 144 -1.52 2.69 -12.26
CA PRO A 144 -1.37 2.05 -10.95
C PRO A 144 -0.13 1.19 -10.81
N CYS A 145 0.64 1.44 -9.77
CA CYS A 145 1.75 0.55 -9.36
C CYS A 145 1.18 -0.67 -8.64
N HIS A 146 0.18 -0.47 -7.79
CA HIS A 146 -0.55 -1.54 -7.10
C HIS A 146 -1.62 -2.06 -8.06
N VAL A 147 -1.29 -3.11 -8.81
CA VAL A 147 -2.12 -3.56 -9.94
C VAL A 147 -3.39 -4.26 -9.47
N LEU A 148 -3.22 -5.18 -8.52
CA LEU A 148 -4.33 -5.92 -7.94
C LEU A 148 -3.96 -6.44 -6.56
N PHE A 149 -4.97 -6.71 -5.76
CA PHE A 149 -4.77 -7.50 -4.55
C PHE A 149 -5.81 -8.61 -4.47
N GLN A 150 -5.40 -9.74 -3.90
CA GLN A 150 -6.22 -10.92 -3.74
C GLN A 150 -6.28 -11.30 -2.28
N LEU A 151 -7.47 -11.67 -1.82
CA LEU A 151 -7.71 -12.09 -0.43
C LEU A 151 -7.85 -13.61 -0.37
N TYR A 152 -7.58 -14.16 0.82
CA TYR A 152 -7.66 -15.58 1.06
C TYR A 152 -8.12 -15.82 2.49
N VAL A 153 -9.16 -16.63 2.66
CA VAL A 153 -9.71 -16.97 3.97
C VAL A 153 -9.37 -18.41 4.29
N ALA A 154 -8.76 -18.65 5.44
CA ALA A 154 -8.48 -20.00 5.91
C ALA A 154 -8.31 -19.99 7.43
N GLY A 155 -8.86 -21.00 8.11
CA GLY A 155 -8.71 -21.12 9.56
C GLY A 155 -9.19 -19.91 10.34
N GLY A 156 -10.24 -19.23 9.86
CA GLY A 156 -10.77 -18.04 10.51
C GLY A 156 -9.92 -16.79 10.34
N LYS A 157 -8.94 -16.82 9.43
CA LYS A 157 -8.03 -15.68 9.18
C LYS A 157 -8.18 -15.20 7.75
N LEU A 158 -8.00 -13.88 7.58
CA LEU A 158 -7.99 -13.22 6.28
C LEU A 158 -6.56 -12.79 5.94
N SER A 159 -6.04 -13.29 4.82
CA SER A 159 -4.73 -12.90 4.28
C SER A 159 -4.90 -12.11 2.99
N CYS A 160 -3.91 -11.28 2.67
CA CYS A 160 -3.93 -10.44 1.47
C CYS A 160 -2.61 -10.60 0.71
N GLN A 161 -2.69 -10.73 -0.63
CA GLN A 161 -1.51 -10.68 -1.50
C GLN A 161 -1.66 -9.51 -2.46
N LEU A 162 -0.66 -8.66 -2.51
CA LEU A 162 -0.61 -7.48 -3.39
C LEU A 162 0.40 -7.71 -4.52
N UNK A 163 0.31 -7.46 -5.83
CA UNK A 163 0.97 -7.40 -6.79
C UNK A 163 1.19 -6.19 -7.07
N GLN A 164 2.37 -5.72 -6.99
CA GLN A 164 2.86 -4.38 -7.35
C GLN A 164 3.85 -4.47 -8.51
N ARG A 165 3.52 -3.86 -9.66
CA ARG A 165 4.33 -3.99 -10.88
C ARG A 165 5.63 -3.18 -10.84
N SER A 166 5.65 -2.11 -10.07
CA SER A 166 6.75 -1.15 -10.00
C SER A 166 6.85 -0.64 -8.57
N ALA A 167 8.03 -0.74 -7.95
CA ALA A 167 8.16 -0.49 -6.52
C ALA A 167 9.47 0.21 -6.19
N ASP A 168 9.37 1.49 -5.79
CA ASP A 168 10.49 2.21 -5.17
C ASP A 168 10.71 1.60 -3.79
N VAL A 169 11.80 0.85 -3.66
CA VAL A 169 12.06 0.06 -2.45
C VAL A 169 12.34 0.95 -1.25
N PHE A 170 12.94 2.13 -1.45
CA PHE A 170 13.31 2.99 -0.32
C PHE A 170 12.15 3.85 0.18
N LEU A 171 11.49 4.61 -0.70
CA LEU A 171 10.41 5.51 -0.29
C LEU A 171 9.04 4.83 -0.29
N GLY A 172 8.73 4.11 -1.36
CA GLY A 172 7.38 3.59 -1.58
C GLY A 172 7.03 2.34 -0.79
N VAL A 173 7.91 1.33 -0.83
CA VAL A 173 7.60 0.00 -0.28
C VAL A 173 7.23 0.04 1.21
N PRO A 174 7.92 0.78 2.10
CA PRO A 174 7.48 0.88 3.50
C PRO A 174 6.06 1.41 3.66
N PHE A 175 5.68 2.37 2.83
CA PHE A 175 4.34 2.96 2.79
C PHE A 175 3.32 1.90 2.35
N ASN A 176 3.64 1.19 1.26
CA ASN A 176 2.74 0.20 0.66
C ASN A 176 2.50 -0.98 1.60
N ILE A 177 3.55 -1.47 2.29
CA ILE A 177 3.43 -2.54 3.28
C ILE A 177 2.41 -2.14 4.35
N ALA A 178 2.58 -0.97 4.94
CA ALA A 178 1.71 -0.52 6.03
C ALA A 178 0.27 -0.30 5.53
N SER A 179 0.10 0.27 4.33
CA SER A 179 -1.22 0.54 3.76
C SER A 179 -2.02 -0.75 3.56
N TYR A 180 -1.42 -1.77 2.93
CA TYR A 180 -2.14 -3.02 2.66
C TYR A 180 -2.27 -3.91 3.90
N ALA A 181 -1.32 -3.82 4.84
CA ALA A 181 -1.49 -4.47 6.13
C ALA A 181 -2.70 -3.89 6.87
N LEU A 182 -2.83 -2.55 6.86
CA LEU A 182 -3.97 -1.88 7.49
C LEU A 182 -5.28 -2.26 6.79
N LEU A 183 -5.31 -2.23 5.46
CA LEU A 183 -6.49 -2.64 4.70
C LEU A 183 -6.90 -4.07 5.06
N THR A 184 -5.92 -4.98 5.20
CA THR A 184 -6.19 -6.38 5.58
C THR A 184 -6.82 -6.47 6.96
N GLN A 185 -6.30 -5.70 7.93
CA GLN A 185 -6.86 -5.67 9.28
C GLN A 185 -8.29 -5.10 9.30
N MET A 186 -8.54 -4.03 8.52
CA MET A 186 -9.87 -3.42 8.40
C MET A 186 -10.87 -4.42 7.80
N LEU A 187 -10.50 -5.06 6.68
CA LEU A 187 -11.36 -6.05 6.03
C LEU A 187 -11.62 -7.25 6.94
N ALA A 188 -10.58 -7.72 7.66
CA ALA A 188 -10.75 -8.83 8.61
C ALA A 188 -11.78 -8.46 9.67
N GLN A 189 -11.66 -7.26 10.26
CA GLN A 189 -12.60 -6.81 11.29
C GLN A 189 -14.04 -6.78 10.79
N VAL A 190 -14.30 -6.11 9.65
CA VAL A 190 -15.69 -5.96 9.16
C VAL A 190 -16.26 -7.28 8.67
N CYS A 191 -15.42 -8.28 8.40
CA CYS A 191 -15.86 -9.62 8.01
C CYS A 191 -15.80 -10.63 9.17
N GLN A 192 -15.48 -10.17 10.38
CA GLN A 192 -15.43 -10.97 11.61
C GLN A 192 -14.41 -12.11 11.51
N LEU A 193 -13.25 -11.81 10.92
CA LEU A 193 -12.10 -12.71 10.78
C LEU A 193 -10.90 -12.13 11.53
N GLN A 194 -9.91 -12.98 11.82
CA GLN A 194 -8.63 -12.52 12.36
C GLN A 194 -7.71 -12.13 11.21
N PRO A 195 -6.81 -11.15 11.38
CA PRO A 195 -5.80 -10.89 10.37
C PRO A 195 -4.85 -12.09 10.23
N GLY A 196 -4.56 -12.46 8.98
CA GLY A 196 -3.61 -13.51 8.64
C GLY A 196 -2.29 -12.92 8.17
N ASP A 197 -1.87 -13.29 6.95
CA ASP A 197 -0.63 -12.79 6.36
C ASP A 197 -0.89 -11.64 5.39
N PHE A 198 0.03 -10.70 5.32
CA PHE A 198 0.18 -9.81 4.17
C PHE A 198 1.36 -10.30 3.33
N ILE A 199 1.09 -10.60 2.05
CA ILE A 199 2.10 -11.03 1.09
C ILE A 199 2.26 -9.90 0.06
N HIS A 200 3.50 -9.46 -0.17
CA HIS A 200 3.79 -8.37 -1.10
C HIS A 200 4.65 -8.94 -2.24
N THR A 201 4.08 -9.02 -3.43
CA THR A 201 4.72 -9.57 -4.62
C THR A 201 5.06 -8.42 -5.56
N PHE A 202 6.32 -8.39 -6.01
CA PHE A 202 6.86 -7.31 -6.82
C PHE A 202 7.18 -7.78 -8.23
N GLY A 203 6.91 -6.93 -9.22
CA GLY A 203 7.50 -7.00 -10.55
C GLY A 203 8.88 -6.35 -10.52
N ASP A 204 8.99 -5.10 -10.99
CA ASP A 204 10.25 -4.33 -10.97
C ASP A 204 10.38 -3.66 -9.59
N ALA A 205 11.26 -4.23 -8.75
CA ALA A 205 11.60 -3.63 -7.45
C ALA A 205 12.93 -2.91 -7.62
N HIS A 206 12.95 -1.60 -7.34
CA HIS A 206 14.10 -0.79 -7.67
C HIS A 206 14.46 0.22 -6.59
N LEU A 207 15.76 0.53 -6.54
CA LEU A 207 16.33 1.57 -5.68
C LEU A 207 16.91 2.65 -6.58
N TYR A 208 16.43 3.88 -6.44
CA TYR A 208 16.97 5.00 -7.21
C TYR A 208 18.44 5.24 -6.84
N LEU A 209 19.26 5.60 -7.82
CA LEU A 209 20.70 5.78 -7.59
C LEU A 209 21.01 6.90 -6.59
N ASN A 210 20.09 7.89 -6.49
CA ASN A 210 20.23 8.97 -5.50
C ASN A 210 19.73 8.60 -4.12
N HIS A 211 19.34 7.31 -3.90
CA HIS A 211 18.93 6.78 -2.58
C HIS A 211 19.95 5.79 -2.00
N VAL A 212 21.08 5.56 -2.68
CA VAL A 212 22.05 4.53 -2.24
C VAL A 212 22.62 4.83 -0.84
N GLU A 213 22.98 6.09 -0.60
CA GLU A 213 23.49 6.47 0.72
C GLU A 213 22.45 6.28 1.82
N GLN A 214 21.22 6.66 1.54
CA GLN A 214 20.11 6.51 2.48
C GLN A 214 19.81 5.03 2.77
N ALA A 215 19.88 4.18 1.74
CA ALA A 215 19.68 2.73 1.90
C ALA A 215 20.77 2.15 2.81
N ASN A 216 22.04 2.52 2.57
CA ASN A 216 23.15 2.07 3.40
C ASN A 216 22.95 2.52 4.87
N LEU A 217 22.55 3.77 5.08
CA LEU A 217 22.27 4.27 6.42
C LEU A 217 21.15 3.46 7.08
N GLN A 218 20.07 3.20 6.37
CA GLN A 218 18.95 2.43 6.92
C GLN A 218 19.36 1.00 7.26
N LEU A 219 20.17 0.36 6.41
CA LEU A 219 20.65 -1.00 6.62
C LEU A 219 21.63 -1.10 7.82
N SER A 220 22.29 0.00 8.18
CA SER A 220 23.17 0.01 9.35
C SER A 220 22.42 0.01 10.68
N ARG A 221 21.09 0.20 10.67
CA ARG A 221 20.25 0.32 11.87
C ARG A 221 19.58 -1.01 12.19
N LEU A 222 19.57 -1.37 13.47
CA LEU A 222 18.89 -2.59 13.93
C LEU A 222 17.39 -2.34 14.01
N PRO A 223 16.55 -3.24 13.47
CA PRO A 223 15.11 -3.09 13.62
C PRO A 223 14.69 -3.21 15.08
N ARG A 224 13.65 -2.49 15.45
CA ARG A 224 13.05 -2.48 16.79
C ARG A 224 11.73 -3.26 16.76
N PRO A 225 11.15 -3.58 17.93
CA PRO A 225 9.88 -4.32 17.96
C PRO A 225 8.79 -3.66 17.12
N LEU A 226 7.94 -4.47 16.50
CA LEU A 226 6.81 -3.97 15.73
C LEU A 226 5.79 -3.30 16.65
N PRO A 227 5.20 -2.20 16.20
CA PRO A 227 4.07 -1.60 16.91
C PRO A 227 2.80 -2.42 16.75
N VAL A 228 1.77 -2.04 17.48
CA VAL A 228 0.44 -2.63 17.38
C VAL A 228 -0.51 -1.55 16.85
N MET A 229 -1.27 -1.89 15.82
CA MET A 229 -2.35 -1.05 15.32
C MET A 229 -3.64 -1.47 16.01
N LYS A 230 -4.22 -0.53 16.77
CA LYS A 230 -5.54 -0.71 17.37
C LYS A 230 -6.57 -0.05 16.48
N ILE A 231 -7.63 -0.76 16.19
CA ILE A 231 -8.72 -0.28 15.33
C ILE A 231 -9.98 -0.24 16.18
N ASN A 232 -10.74 0.84 16.08
CA ASN A 232 -12.02 0.99 16.81
C ASN A 232 -12.91 -0.23 16.54
N PRO A 233 -13.19 -1.07 17.54
CA PRO A 233 -13.91 -2.33 17.31
C PRO A 233 -15.40 -2.13 16.97
N ASP A 234 -15.92 -0.94 17.15
CA ASP A 234 -17.34 -0.66 16.87
C ASP A 234 -17.62 -0.48 15.38
N ILE A 235 -16.60 -0.29 14.56
CA ILE A 235 -16.79 -0.07 13.11
C ILE A 235 -16.98 -1.42 12.42
N MET A 236 -18.14 -1.60 11.79
CA MET A 236 -18.54 -2.86 11.14
C MET A 236 -18.76 -2.71 9.62
N ASP A 237 -18.61 -1.50 9.08
CA ASP A 237 -18.66 -1.26 7.64
C ASP A 237 -17.34 -0.65 7.21
N ILE A 238 -16.76 -1.20 6.12
CA ILE A 238 -15.45 -0.78 5.63
C ILE A 238 -15.43 0.70 5.23
N PHE A 239 -16.60 1.27 4.90
CA PHE A 239 -16.71 2.66 4.44
C PHE A 239 -16.95 3.66 5.57
N ASP A 240 -17.17 3.18 6.81
CA ASP A 240 -17.45 4.05 7.96
C ASP A 240 -16.18 4.48 8.70
N PHE A 241 -15.04 3.86 8.40
CA PHE A 241 -13.79 4.20 9.10
C PHE A 241 -13.39 5.66 8.89
N ARG A 242 -12.91 6.26 9.99
CA ARG A 242 -12.36 7.62 10.02
C ARG A 242 -10.94 7.55 10.59
N PHE A 243 -10.16 8.60 10.37
CA PHE A 243 -8.79 8.68 10.86
C PHE A 243 -8.70 8.39 12.37
N THR A 244 -9.66 8.88 13.14
CA THR A 244 -9.69 8.72 14.61
C THR A 244 -9.96 7.29 15.08
N ASP A 245 -10.31 6.38 14.16
CA ASP A 245 -10.56 4.98 14.52
C ASP A 245 -9.28 4.15 14.61
N PHE A 246 -8.13 4.76 14.35
CA PHE A 246 -6.84 4.06 14.32
C PHE A 246 -5.88 4.65 15.36
N GLU A 247 -5.32 3.79 16.19
CA GLU A 247 -4.34 4.17 17.20
C GLU A 247 -3.11 3.25 17.10
N LEU A 248 -1.94 3.85 16.85
CA LEU A 248 -0.69 3.09 16.81
C LEU A 248 -0.04 3.11 18.18
N SER A 249 0.25 1.94 18.72
CA SER A 249 0.83 1.78 20.05
C SER A 249 2.22 1.14 19.94
N GLY A 250 3.19 1.67 20.68
CA GLY A 250 4.52 1.08 20.77
C GLY A 250 5.42 1.33 19.56
N TYR A 251 5.16 2.37 18.76
CA TYR A 251 6.04 2.68 17.62
C TYR A 251 7.24 3.50 18.08
N ASP A 252 8.40 2.87 18.06
CA ASP A 252 9.67 3.49 18.47
C ASP A 252 10.67 3.39 17.31
N PRO A 253 10.52 4.19 16.24
CA PRO A 253 11.41 4.08 15.08
C PRO A 253 12.71 4.86 15.28
N HIS A 254 13.74 4.47 14.53
CA HIS A 254 14.90 5.32 14.31
C HIS A 254 14.47 6.60 13.58
N PRO A 255 15.29 7.67 13.65
CA PRO A 255 14.93 8.94 13.01
C PRO A 255 14.64 8.81 11.50
N HIS A 256 13.82 9.71 11.02
CA HIS A 256 13.53 9.82 9.57
C HIS A 256 14.82 9.95 8.75
N ILE A 257 14.82 9.37 7.56
CA ILE A 257 15.91 9.54 6.59
C ILE A 257 15.32 10.26 5.37
N LYS A 258 15.77 11.49 5.15
CA LYS A 258 15.31 12.31 4.02
C LYS A 258 15.92 11.80 2.72
N ALA A 259 15.09 11.74 1.67
CA ALA A 259 15.53 11.36 0.33
C ALA A 259 14.72 12.13 -0.71
N PRO A 260 15.33 12.46 -1.87
CA PRO A 260 14.59 13.15 -2.93
C PRO A 260 13.55 12.22 -3.58
N VAL A 261 12.42 12.79 -3.98
CA VAL A 261 11.39 12.06 -4.72
C VAL A 261 11.75 12.12 -6.21
N ALA A 262 11.66 10.98 -6.89
CA ALA A 262 11.88 10.93 -8.35
C ALA A 262 10.52 11.12 -9.05
N VAL A 263 10.38 12.21 -9.83
CA VAL A 263 9.14 12.60 -10.52
C VAL A 263 9.34 12.72 -12.04
#